data_18ab0c88dea8b89fda0e1275c0d1c3f5
#
_entry.id   18ab0c88dea8b89fda0e1275c0d1c3f5
#
_cell.length_a   1.000
_cell.length_b   1.000
_cell.length_c   1.000
_cell.angle_alpha   90.00
_cell.angle_beta   90.00
_cell.angle_gamma   90.00
#
_symmetry.space_group_name_H-M   'P 1'
#
loop_
_entity.id
_entity.type
_entity.pdbx_description
1 polymer ?
#
loop_
_entity_poly.entity_id
_entity_poly.type
_entity_poly.pdbx_seq_one_letter_code
_entity_poly.pdbx_strand_id
1 'polypeptide(L)'
;SFFWDDFESHLDRLLTMSVAECTDAAVLSELEALFLKVQLLKEFSSIRAIVMEPRRRTQADSWASALALWESSMAADLEASEGMETAQSERWNEVLVQARDLTWAVRDDVLGFLPRMDRLLSHCELTPWRLFQAWKLVVALENIGRMEVRGRDSCGISIRITLSQDQYK
;
A
#
# COMPACT_ATOMS: atom_id res chain seq x y z
N SER A 1 -15.26 6.65 7.85
CA SER A 1 -15.48 6.78 6.94
C SER A 1 -15.31 7.53 5.61
N PHE A 2 -15.37 8.84 5.49
CA PHE A 2 -15.30 9.52 4.19
C PHE A 2 -14.12 9.10 3.30
N PHE A 3 -12.92 8.95 3.88
CA PHE A 3 -11.72 8.52 3.15
C PHE A 3 -11.84 7.10 2.55
N TRP A 4 -12.35 6.13 3.33
CA TRP A 4 -12.47 4.73 2.89
C TRP A 4 -13.48 4.58 1.76
N ASP A 5 -14.61 5.29 1.87
CA ASP A 5 -15.67 5.26 0.86
C ASP A 5 -15.21 5.98 -0.43
N ASP A 6 -14.41 7.02 -0.29
CA ASP A 6 -13.83 7.76 -1.39
C ASP A 6 -12.74 6.95 -2.14
N PHE A 7 -11.86 6.24 -1.41
CA PHE A 7 -10.89 5.32 -2.01
C PHE A 7 -11.60 4.21 -2.81
N GLU A 8 -12.60 3.57 -2.21
CA GLU A 8 -13.39 2.51 -2.83
C GLU A 8 -14.10 3.02 -4.10
N SER A 9 -14.65 4.22 -4.08
CA SER A 9 -15.29 4.84 -5.24
C SER A 9 -14.34 5.06 -6.42
N HIS A 10 -13.10 5.48 -6.18
CA HIS A 10 -12.08 5.61 -7.23
C HIS A 10 -11.65 4.23 -7.74
N LEU A 11 -11.47 3.28 -6.84
CA LEU A 11 -11.11 1.91 -7.20
C LEU A 11 -12.20 1.25 -8.07
N ASP A 12 -13.46 1.37 -7.68
CA ASP A 12 -14.58 0.82 -8.45
C ASP A 12 -14.63 1.42 -9.86
N ARG A 13 -14.41 2.74 -10.00
CA ARG A 13 -14.32 3.36 -11.32
C ARG A 13 -13.19 2.78 -12.15
N LEU A 14 -11.99 2.65 -11.57
CA LEU A 14 -10.85 2.06 -12.26
C LEU A 14 -11.14 0.63 -12.73
N LEU A 15 -11.68 -0.21 -11.83
CA LEU A 15 -11.94 -1.62 -12.11
C LEU A 15 -13.03 -1.85 -13.14
N THR A 16 -13.92 -0.87 -13.38
CA THR A 16 -14.98 -0.95 -14.40
C THR A 16 -14.55 -0.45 -15.78
N MET A 17 -13.37 0.19 -15.88
CA MET A 17 -12.85 0.68 -17.16
C MET A 17 -12.43 -0.48 -18.07
N SER A 18 -12.89 -0.45 -19.32
CA SER A 18 -12.52 -1.45 -20.32
C SER A 18 -11.10 -1.21 -20.84
N VAL A 19 -10.51 -2.27 -21.39
CA VAL A 19 -9.19 -2.23 -22.05
C VAL A 19 -9.10 -1.11 -23.09
N ALA A 20 -10.16 -0.90 -23.88
CA ALA A 20 -10.18 0.16 -24.89
C ALA A 20 -10.11 1.58 -24.30
N GLU A 21 -10.61 1.76 -23.08
CA GLU A 21 -10.60 3.04 -22.36
C GLU A 21 -9.28 3.27 -21.63
N CYS A 22 -8.44 2.23 -21.46
CA CYS A 22 -7.18 2.31 -20.73
C CYS A 22 -6.08 3.15 -21.40
N THR A 23 -6.26 3.51 -22.67
CA THR A 23 -5.41 4.51 -23.34
C THR A 23 -5.89 5.94 -23.13
N ASP A 24 -7.00 6.13 -22.41
CA ASP A 24 -7.59 7.42 -22.15
C ASP A 24 -6.93 8.11 -20.93
N ALA A 25 -6.84 9.42 -20.95
CA ALA A 25 -6.34 10.24 -19.84
C ALA A 25 -7.14 10.02 -18.54
N ALA A 26 -8.37 9.49 -18.65
CA ALA A 26 -9.22 9.16 -17.52
C ALA A 26 -8.62 8.07 -16.62
N VAL A 27 -8.05 7.00 -17.20
CA VAL A 27 -7.43 5.91 -16.42
C VAL A 27 -6.20 6.40 -15.66
N LEU A 28 -5.33 7.14 -16.33
CA LEU A 28 -4.16 7.72 -15.67
C LEU A 28 -4.56 8.66 -14.52
N SER A 29 -5.61 9.46 -14.72
CA SER A 29 -6.15 10.34 -13.67
C SER A 29 -6.68 9.57 -12.46
N GLU A 30 -7.38 8.43 -12.67
CA GLU A 30 -7.86 7.59 -11.56
C GLU A 30 -6.70 6.88 -10.84
N LEU A 31 -5.68 6.40 -11.58
CA LEU A 31 -4.48 5.81 -10.99
C LEU A 31 -3.71 6.83 -10.14
N GLU A 32 -3.52 8.05 -10.64
CA GLU A 32 -2.89 9.14 -9.88
C GLU A 32 -3.69 9.49 -8.62
N ALA A 33 -5.02 9.60 -8.73
CA ALA A 33 -5.89 9.89 -7.60
C ALA A 33 -5.80 8.78 -6.53
N LEU A 34 -5.82 7.51 -6.93
CA LEU A 34 -5.64 6.38 -6.03
C LEU A 34 -4.25 6.36 -5.40
N PHE A 35 -3.20 6.65 -6.17
CA PHE A 35 -1.83 6.68 -5.65
C PHE A 35 -1.66 7.74 -4.56
N LEU A 36 -2.22 8.94 -4.75
CA LEU A 36 -2.25 9.98 -3.72
C LEU A 36 -2.98 9.51 -2.45
N LYS A 37 -4.09 8.79 -2.62
CA LYS A 37 -4.87 8.25 -1.48
C LYS A 37 -4.13 7.13 -0.75
N VAL A 38 -3.34 6.31 -1.44
CA VAL A 38 -2.48 5.29 -0.80
C VAL A 38 -1.48 5.93 0.17
N GLN A 39 -1.00 7.15 -0.10
CA GLN A 39 -0.14 7.84 0.87
C GLN A 39 -0.87 8.10 2.19
N LEU A 40 -2.17 8.39 2.16
CA LEU A 40 -2.99 8.55 3.37
C LEU A 40 -3.26 7.22 4.09
N LEU A 41 -3.27 6.09 3.36
CA LEU A 41 -3.33 4.76 3.99
C LEU A 41 -2.10 4.44 4.83
N LYS A 42 -0.95 5.02 4.50
CA LYS A 42 0.31 4.86 5.26
C LYS A 42 0.35 5.68 6.56
N GLU A 43 -0.55 6.62 6.74
CA GLU A 43 -0.63 7.40 7.96
C GLU A 43 -1.08 6.55 9.15
N PHE A 44 -0.61 6.92 10.34
CA PHE A 44 -0.94 6.19 11.57
C PHE A 44 -2.45 6.03 11.80
N SER A 45 -3.24 7.04 11.47
CA SER A 45 -4.71 7.00 11.60
C SER A 45 -5.34 5.85 10.81
N SER A 46 -4.90 5.65 9.57
CA SER A 46 -5.38 4.59 8.68
C SER A 46 -4.84 3.23 9.12
N ILE A 47 -3.56 3.14 9.45
CA ILE A 47 -2.96 1.92 9.98
C ILE A 47 -3.63 1.48 11.30
N ARG A 48 -3.94 2.44 12.17
CA ARG A 48 -4.72 2.17 13.37
C ARG A 48 -6.09 1.57 13.04
N ALA A 49 -6.80 2.12 12.07
CA ALA A 49 -8.09 1.58 11.64
C ALA A 49 -7.96 0.15 11.09
N ILE A 50 -6.95 -0.12 10.27
CA ILE A 50 -6.68 -1.45 9.71
C ILE A 50 -6.38 -2.48 10.82
N VAL A 51 -5.60 -2.10 11.83
CA VAL A 51 -5.21 -3.01 12.93
C VAL A 51 -6.34 -3.20 13.95
N MET A 52 -7.08 -2.13 14.27
CA MET A 52 -8.10 -2.16 15.33
C MET A 52 -9.48 -2.63 14.84
N GLU A 53 -9.74 -2.54 13.53
CA GLU A 53 -11.03 -2.85 12.94
C GLU A 53 -10.86 -3.97 11.89
N PRO A 54 -11.18 -5.24 12.22
CA PRO A 54 -11.01 -6.37 11.29
C PRO A 54 -11.68 -6.15 9.92
N ARG A 55 -12.81 -5.44 9.91
CA ARG A 55 -13.51 -5.06 8.67
C ARG A 55 -12.62 -4.21 7.75
N ARG A 56 -11.86 -3.27 8.29
CA ARG A 56 -10.95 -2.41 7.50
C ARG A 56 -9.78 -3.19 6.93
N ARG A 57 -9.28 -4.15 7.70
CA ARG A 57 -8.23 -5.06 7.21
C ARG A 57 -8.74 -5.88 6.03
N THR A 58 -9.88 -6.53 6.17
CA THR A 58 -10.51 -7.30 5.09
C THR A 58 -10.78 -6.42 3.86
N GLN A 59 -11.22 -5.18 4.04
CA GLN A 59 -11.47 -4.24 2.97
C GLN A 59 -10.16 -3.90 2.22
N ALA A 60 -9.08 -3.59 2.95
CA ALA A 60 -7.78 -3.30 2.35
C ALA A 60 -7.18 -4.51 1.62
N ASP A 61 -7.31 -5.73 2.17
CA ASP A 61 -6.91 -6.98 1.51
C ASP A 61 -7.71 -7.21 0.21
N SER A 62 -9.01 -6.91 0.22
CA SER A 62 -9.85 -7.02 -0.98
C SER A 62 -9.45 -6.02 -2.07
N TRP A 63 -9.08 -4.81 -1.71
CA TRP A 63 -8.55 -3.80 -2.64
C TRP A 63 -7.24 -4.23 -3.30
N ALA A 64 -6.30 -4.75 -2.50
CA ALA A 64 -5.04 -5.26 -3.02
C ALA A 64 -5.25 -6.42 -3.99
N SER A 65 -6.20 -7.31 -3.68
CA SER A 65 -6.55 -8.45 -4.53
C SER A 65 -7.22 -8.00 -5.85
N ALA A 66 -8.14 -7.04 -5.77
CA ALA A 66 -8.82 -6.50 -6.93
C ALA A 66 -7.86 -5.77 -7.89
N LEU A 67 -6.95 -4.95 -7.35
CA LEU A 67 -5.89 -4.28 -8.12
C LEU A 67 -4.97 -5.28 -8.82
N ALA A 68 -4.54 -6.33 -8.13
CA ALA A 68 -3.68 -7.36 -8.70
C ALA A 68 -4.36 -8.14 -9.83
N LEU A 69 -5.65 -8.45 -9.69
CA LEU A 69 -6.44 -9.10 -10.73
C LEU A 69 -6.61 -8.19 -11.94
N TRP A 70 -6.92 -6.92 -11.72
CA TRP A 70 -7.07 -5.93 -12.79
C TRP A 70 -5.75 -5.72 -13.54
N GLU A 71 -4.62 -5.55 -12.84
CA GLU A 71 -3.28 -5.46 -13.43
C GLU A 71 -2.96 -6.69 -14.29
N SER A 72 -3.24 -7.90 -13.79
CA SER A 72 -2.99 -9.14 -14.51
C SER A 72 -3.84 -9.27 -15.77
N SER A 73 -5.12 -8.85 -15.70
CA SER A 73 -6.00 -8.82 -16.87
C SER A 73 -5.48 -7.87 -17.93
N MET A 74 -5.10 -6.66 -17.53
CA MET A 74 -4.53 -5.64 -18.41
C MET A 74 -3.25 -6.12 -19.11
N ALA A 75 -2.37 -6.78 -18.38
CA ALA A 75 -1.13 -7.34 -18.94
C ALA A 75 -1.43 -8.43 -19.98
N ALA A 76 -2.37 -9.33 -19.70
CA ALA A 76 -2.77 -10.38 -20.61
C ALA A 76 -3.41 -9.81 -21.91
N ASP A 77 -4.23 -8.78 -21.78
CA ASP A 77 -4.86 -8.12 -22.92
C ASP A 77 -3.84 -7.40 -23.81
N LEU A 78 -2.81 -6.80 -23.20
CA LEU A 78 -1.71 -6.19 -23.95
C LEU A 78 -0.89 -7.26 -24.72
N GLU A 79 -0.59 -8.39 -24.09
CA GLU A 79 0.13 -9.50 -24.73
C GLU A 79 -0.67 -10.11 -25.88
N ALA A 80 -2.01 -10.14 -25.79
CA ALA A 80 -2.89 -10.66 -26.84
C ALA A 80 -3.10 -9.68 -28.01
N SER A 81 -2.72 -8.42 -27.84
CA SER A 81 -2.95 -7.37 -28.86
C SER A 81 -1.85 -7.35 -29.90
N GLU A 82 -2.05 -8.10 -30.99
CA GLU A 82 -1.16 -8.08 -32.16
C GLU A 82 -1.40 -6.82 -33.02
N GLY A 83 -0.30 -6.16 -33.44
CA GLY A 83 -0.36 -5.07 -34.42
C GLY A 83 -0.72 -3.69 -33.86
N MET A 84 -0.58 -3.49 -32.56
CA MET A 84 -0.78 -2.19 -31.92
C MET A 84 0.24 -1.15 -32.39
N GLU A 85 -0.21 0.08 -32.63
CA GLU A 85 0.70 1.19 -32.92
C GLU A 85 1.66 1.46 -31.77
N THR A 86 2.91 1.86 -32.08
CA THR A 86 3.96 2.11 -31.08
C THR A 86 3.50 3.11 -30.00
N ALA A 87 2.85 4.21 -30.40
CA ALA A 87 2.37 5.22 -29.46
C ALA A 87 1.28 4.69 -28.52
N GLN A 88 0.44 3.76 -28.98
CA GLN A 88 -0.57 3.10 -28.19
C GLN A 88 0.07 2.11 -27.21
N SER A 89 1.04 1.34 -27.66
CA SER A 89 1.81 0.41 -26.83
C SER A 89 2.55 1.13 -25.69
N GLU A 90 3.14 2.31 -25.96
CA GLU A 90 3.80 3.12 -24.95
C GLU A 90 2.83 3.60 -23.85
N ARG A 91 1.64 4.07 -24.23
CA ARG A 91 0.59 4.47 -23.26
C ARG A 91 0.11 3.31 -22.42
N TRP A 92 -0.08 2.14 -23.01
CA TRP A 92 -0.43 0.93 -22.29
C TRP A 92 0.64 0.54 -21.25
N ASN A 93 1.91 0.59 -21.64
CA ASN A 93 3.01 0.33 -20.73
C ASN A 93 3.04 1.33 -19.58
N GLU A 94 2.73 2.60 -19.81
CA GLU A 94 2.63 3.62 -18.78
C GLU A 94 1.53 3.27 -17.76
N VAL A 95 0.33 2.90 -18.23
CA VAL A 95 -0.78 2.47 -17.39
C VAL A 95 -0.42 1.24 -16.57
N LEU A 96 0.21 0.22 -17.20
CA LEU A 96 0.64 -0.99 -16.50
C LEU A 96 1.69 -0.72 -15.42
N VAL A 97 2.65 0.17 -15.67
CA VAL A 97 3.64 0.56 -14.67
C VAL A 97 2.97 1.22 -13.48
N GLN A 98 2.08 2.18 -13.72
CA GLN A 98 1.33 2.84 -12.63
C GLN A 98 0.41 1.89 -11.88
N ALA A 99 -0.27 0.97 -12.58
CA ALA A 99 -1.10 -0.06 -11.97
C ALA A 99 -0.29 -0.98 -11.04
N ARG A 100 0.90 -1.39 -11.49
CA ARG A 100 1.84 -2.22 -10.72
C ARG A 100 2.36 -1.49 -9.50
N ASP A 101 2.73 -0.23 -9.66
CA ASP A 101 3.19 0.61 -8.56
C ASP A 101 2.08 0.82 -7.52
N LEU A 102 0.83 1.02 -7.95
CA LEU A 102 -0.32 1.15 -7.07
C LEU A 102 -0.60 -0.17 -6.33
N THR A 103 -0.61 -1.29 -7.03
CA THR A 103 -0.79 -2.64 -6.45
C THR A 103 0.28 -2.91 -5.39
N TRP A 104 1.54 -2.62 -5.73
CA TRP A 104 2.66 -2.76 -4.80
C TRP A 104 2.51 -1.84 -3.58
N ALA A 105 2.13 -0.59 -3.78
CA ALA A 105 1.95 0.36 -2.68
C ALA A 105 0.86 -0.06 -1.68
N VAL A 106 -0.25 -0.64 -2.14
CA VAL A 106 -1.30 -1.17 -1.24
C VAL A 106 -0.83 -2.45 -0.57
N ARG A 107 -0.31 -3.42 -1.34
CA ARG A 107 0.03 -4.76 -0.84
C ARG A 107 1.28 -4.75 0.04
N ASP A 108 2.35 -4.11 -0.42
CA ASP A 108 3.65 -4.20 0.23
C ASP A 108 3.90 -3.02 1.18
N ASP A 109 3.53 -1.80 0.81
CA ASP A 109 3.76 -0.62 1.66
C ASP A 109 2.70 -0.43 2.76
N VAL A 110 1.44 -0.86 2.53
CA VAL A 110 0.36 -0.71 3.53
C VAL A 110 0.13 -2.00 4.28
N LEU A 111 -0.10 -3.12 3.58
CA LEU A 111 -0.44 -4.40 4.21
C LEU A 111 0.80 -5.19 4.62
N GLY A 112 1.92 -5.05 3.91
CA GLY A 112 3.12 -5.86 4.09
C GLY A 112 3.80 -5.71 5.46
N PHE A 113 3.61 -4.60 6.16
CA PHE A 113 4.16 -4.45 7.50
C PHE A 113 3.21 -4.86 8.63
N LEU A 114 1.93 -5.13 8.36
CA LEU A 114 0.98 -5.60 9.37
C LEU A 114 1.43 -6.87 10.08
N PRO A 115 1.98 -7.91 9.41
CA PRO A 115 2.48 -9.10 10.09
C PRO A 115 3.60 -8.80 11.09
N ARG A 116 4.43 -7.78 10.84
CA ARG A 116 5.46 -7.35 11.79
C ARG A 116 4.87 -6.64 12.99
N MET A 117 3.86 -5.79 12.77
CA MET A 117 3.11 -5.16 13.84
C MET A 117 2.37 -6.18 14.70
N ASP A 118 1.68 -7.15 14.07
CA ASP A 118 0.99 -8.23 14.77
C ASP A 118 1.96 -9.01 15.67
N ARG A 119 3.18 -9.28 15.18
CA ARG A 119 4.22 -9.96 15.94
C ARG A 119 4.73 -9.16 17.15
N LEU A 120 4.93 -7.85 16.98
CA LEU A 120 5.34 -6.95 18.06
C LEU A 120 4.24 -6.79 19.13
N LEU A 121 2.98 -6.90 18.73
CA LEU A 121 1.83 -6.67 19.58
C LEU A 121 1.21 -7.96 20.15
N SER A 122 1.65 -9.14 19.69
CA SER A 122 1.05 -10.44 20.00
C SER A 122 0.98 -10.78 21.50
N HIS A 123 1.88 -10.22 22.31
CA HIS A 123 1.98 -10.49 23.76
C HIS A 123 1.58 -9.27 24.61
N CYS A 124 0.93 -8.28 24.00
CA CYS A 124 0.56 -7.03 24.67
C CYS A 124 -0.93 -6.76 24.54
N GLU A 125 -1.51 -6.17 25.59
CA GLU A 125 -2.82 -5.54 25.42
C GLU A 125 -2.76 -4.46 24.34
N LEU A 126 -3.66 -4.52 23.37
CA LEU A 126 -3.69 -3.60 22.24
C LEU A 126 -4.26 -2.25 22.66
N THR A 127 -3.39 -1.29 22.91
CA THR A 127 -3.75 0.09 23.18
C THR A 127 -3.29 1.02 22.04
N PRO A 128 -3.95 2.17 21.83
CA PRO A 128 -3.52 3.13 20.79
C PRO A 128 -2.07 3.58 20.95
N TRP A 129 -1.59 3.71 22.19
CA TRP A 129 -0.21 4.06 22.48
C TRP A 129 0.77 2.97 22.06
N ARG A 130 0.53 1.73 22.43
CA ARG A 130 1.39 0.59 22.06
C ARG A 130 1.41 0.40 20.54
N LEU A 131 0.25 0.52 19.91
CA LEU A 131 0.15 0.49 18.46
C LEU A 131 0.99 1.58 17.80
N PHE A 132 0.94 2.81 18.30
CA PHE A 132 1.76 3.91 17.80
C PHE A 132 3.25 3.66 17.94
N GLN A 133 3.70 3.08 19.06
CA GLN A 133 5.11 2.74 19.24
C GLN A 133 5.55 1.61 18.29
N ALA A 134 4.75 0.57 18.15
CA ALA A 134 5.01 -0.53 17.21
C ALA A 134 5.07 -0.02 15.77
N TRP A 135 4.14 0.83 15.35
CA TRP A 135 4.14 1.45 14.03
C TRP A 135 5.43 2.26 13.76
N LYS A 136 5.83 3.12 14.69
CA LYS A 136 7.10 3.87 14.55
C LYS A 136 8.30 2.96 14.39
N LEU A 137 8.37 1.88 15.18
CA LEU A 137 9.47 0.94 15.10
C LEU A 137 9.48 0.20 13.76
N VAL A 138 8.33 -0.28 13.28
CA VAL A 138 8.24 -0.97 11.99
C VAL A 138 8.61 -0.04 10.85
N VAL A 139 8.10 1.20 10.83
CA VAL A 139 8.46 2.21 9.82
C VAL A 139 9.96 2.50 9.82
N ALA A 140 10.57 2.62 10.99
CA ALA A 140 12.01 2.85 11.10
C ALA A 140 12.82 1.65 10.54
N LEU A 141 12.43 0.43 10.88
CA LEU A 141 13.09 -0.79 10.38
C LEU A 141 12.94 -0.96 8.87
N GLU A 142 11.75 -0.67 8.30
CA GLU A 142 11.52 -0.69 6.86
C GLU A 142 12.42 0.32 6.13
N ASN A 143 12.52 1.54 6.65
CA ASN A 143 13.38 2.56 6.04
C ASN A 143 14.86 2.14 6.04
N ILE A 144 15.33 1.48 7.10
CA ILE A 144 16.70 0.96 7.16
C ILE A 144 16.89 -0.16 6.14
N GLY A 145 15.95 -1.13 6.06
CA GLY A 145 16.02 -2.20 5.08
C GLY A 145 16.08 -1.68 3.63
N ARG A 146 15.34 -0.61 3.33
CA ARG A 146 15.39 0.05 2.02
C ARG A 146 16.71 0.78 1.74
N MET A 147 17.37 1.30 2.76
CA MET A 147 18.71 1.92 2.64
C MET A 147 19.79 0.87 2.40
N GLU A 148 19.70 -0.28 3.06
CA GLU A 148 20.64 -1.40 2.90
C GLU A 148 20.71 -1.90 1.46
N VAL A 149 19.56 -2.05 0.80
CA VAL A 149 19.46 -2.47 -0.61
C VAL A 149 20.18 -1.53 -1.57
N ARG A 150 20.32 -0.25 -1.21
CA ARG A 150 21.04 0.75 -2.03
C ARG A 150 22.55 0.74 -1.83
N GLY A 151 23.09 -0.15 -1.00
CA GLY A 151 24.53 -0.36 -0.82
C GLY A 151 25.29 0.86 -0.31
N ARG A 152 24.64 1.79 0.37
CA ARG A 152 25.24 2.99 0.93
C ARG A 152 25.15 2.98 2.45
N ASP A 153 26.33 2.97 3.07
CA ASP A 153 26.63 3.30 4.46
C ASP A 153 25.92 2.49 5.57
N SER A 154 26.62 2.21 6.63
CA SER A 154 26.08 1.62 7.84
C SER A 154 25.06 2.57 8.48
N CYS A 155 23.85 2.09 8.73
CA CYS A 155 22.81 2.82 9.43
C CYS A 155 22.59 2.19 10.81
N GLY A 156 22.50 3.02 11.85
CA GLY A 156 22.20 2.60 13.22
C GLY A 156 20.88 3.16 13.72
N ILE A 157 20.14 2.37 14.49
CA ILE A 157 18.98 2.86 15.26
C ILE A 157 19.39 2.99 16.72
N SER A 158 19.06 4.12 17.34
CA SER A 158 19.10 4.28 18.79
C SER A 158 17.67 4.36 19.32
N ILE A 159 17.31 3.43 20.19
CA ILE A 159 15.99 3.39 20.84
C ILE A 159 16.18 3.79 22.30
N ARG A 160 15.56 4.90 22.72
CA ARG A 160 15.49 5.29 24.12
C ARG A 160 14.19 4.77 24.73
N ILE A 161 14.32 3.91 25.74
CA ILE A 161 13.19 3.40 26.51
C ILE A 161 13.25 4.07 27.90
N THR A 162 12.16 4.72 28.29
CA THR A 162 11.98 5.22 29.64
C THR A 162 11.09 4.24 30.40
N LEU A 163 11.64 3.61 31.44
CA LEU A 163 10.91 2.69 32.30
C LEU A 163 10.59 3.41 33.62
N SER A 164 9.41 3.11 34.18
CA SER A 164 9.11 3.48 35.57
C SER A 164 9.96 2.63 36.53
N GLN A 165 10.14 3.11 37.75
CA GLN A 165 10.96 2.42 38.75
C GLN A 165 10.44 1.00 39.08
N ASP A 166 9.13 0.76 38.92
CA ASP A 166 8.50 -0.54 39.15
C ASP A 166 8.68 -1.52 37.96
N GLN A 167 9.01 -1.01 36.77
CA GLN A 167 9.30 -1.80 35.57
C GLN A 167 10.77 -2.18 35.44
N TYR A 168 11.61 -1.69 36.33
CA TYR A 168 13.06 -1.94 36.34
C TYR A 168 13.47 -3.16 37.20
N LYS A 169 12.49 -3.82 37.82
CA LYS A 169 12.68 -5.03 38.61
C LYS A 169 12.46 -6.27 37.74
#